data_f0cf5409c4c9550f50160871361b2973
#
_entry.id   f0cf5409c4c9550f50160871361b2973
#
_cell.length_a   1.000
_cell.length_b   1.000
_cell.length_c   1.000
_cell.angle_alpha   90.00
_cell.angle_beta   90.00
_cell.angle_gamma   90.00
#
_symmetry.space_group_name_H-M   'P 1'
#
loop_
_entity.id
_entity.type
_entity.pdbx_description
1 polymer ?
#
loop_
_entity_poly.entity_id
_entity_poly.type
_entity_poly.pdbx_seq_one_letter_code
_entity_poly.pdbx_strand_id
1 'polypeptide(L)'
;MKMKNLKIYAMLLAGVATLSSCSDDLVGSNGEGWIQLSGVSTDKGLSTETRAGEPVMAVDIVDGEGNTFVHADDWTTIQGESYLVKAGNTYTVKAYTAGGDAEAEGFDVAPYYEGSSDVTVKANQAQTVDVTCRLAQAKLSVNYCADWTRFVQEGFTAEVVGTGVRFEGEESRAAYLKAGRELKLRLIFTPVGKTYANTLEKTIVASTTAATHYKVNVNLNTDGNGQITVDVDNTIHEYEVTLGVPVENNGIITAPINGDYSRVWGKSATLSGFVNEETGDPIRFMYAPSGTEDWTTVDATKVGETAEYAAEITGLQLGTAYDYKIVSGEMAGDVLTFTTEKYEEIPNLDFESWAQKGKTWYPNAVAAGNTEDGAYWSTGNEGVTSPLAGSKDPITTPVDDPRPGSMGTKCAEMHTITGVAVVSSASGNLFIGRYKTNISNPSASVTFGRPYTGARPRKLSGWYKYTPQPINNGSYDEGRNITTDEANIYLTVWAADGTQIGYGEMVDGNTVTEWKQFSFDVTYTDTTKPAASLTIVATSSHYGGHFDGNVFTGKVGAGSQLWVDDFEIGY
;
A
#
# COMPACT_ATOMS: atom_id res chain seq x y z
N MET A 1 2.97 22.82 -43.39
CA MET A 1 1.52 23.04 -43.61
C MET A 1 0.78 22.63 -42.34
N LYS A 2 0.10 23.61 -41.74
CA LYS A 2 -0.82 23.55 -40.57
C LYS A 2 -0.27 23.22 -39.17
N MET A 3 0.03 24.31 -38.45
CA MET A 3 -0.05 24.47 -36.99
C MET A 3 -1.51 24.41 -36.51
N LYS A 4 -1.70 24.00 -35.23
CA LYS A 4 -2.80 24.38 -34.32
C LYS A 4 -2.75 23.42 -33.11
N ASN A 5 -2.91 23.78 -31.83
CA ASN A 5 -3.22 25.02 -31.13
C ASN A 5 -2.74 24.88 -29.70
N LEU A 6 -2.08 25.90 -29.23
CA LEU A 6 -1.75 26.17 -27.81
C LEU A 6 -3.01 26.69 -27.14
N LYS A 7 -3.44 26.12 -25.98
CA LYS A 7 -4.42 26.73 -25.10
C LYS A 7 -3.78 27.13 -23.78
N ILE A 8 -3.65 28.44 -23.63
CA ILE A 8 -3.25 29.15 -22.42
C ILE A 8 -4.49 29.24 -21.49
N TYR A 9 -4.36 28.81 -20.23
CA TYR A 9 -5.32 29.13 -19.19
C TYR A 9 -4.95 30.45 -18.55
N ALA A 10 -5.81 31.45 -18.73
CA ALA A 10 -5.73 32.73 -18.02
C ALA A 10 -6.71 32.70 -16.82
N MET A 11 -6.16 32.99 -15.63
CA MET A 11 -6.95 33.38 -14.44
C MET A 11 -7.76 34.62 -14.75
N LEU A 12 -9.03 34.65 -14.34
CA LEU A 12 -9.81 35.87 -14.27
C LEU A 12 -10.23 36.15 -12.82
N LEU A 13 -9.73 37.27 -12.32
CA LEU A 13 -10.17 37.93 -11.09
C LEU A 13 -11.61 38.43 -11.24
N ALA A 14 -12.37 38.30 -10.16
CA ALA A 14 -13.70 38.88 -10.01
C ALA A 14 -13.66 40.39 -10.05
N GLY A 15 -14.33 40.97 -11.02
CA GLY A 15 -14.69 42.37 -11.07
C GLY A 15 -16.21 42.49 -11.08
N VAL A 16 -16.78 43.02 -10.01
CA VAL A 16 -18.19 43.45 -9.96
C VAL A 16 -18.37 44.62 -10.93
N ALA A 17 -19.06 44.38 -12.03
CA ALA A 17 -19.57 45.42 -12.89
C ALA A 17 -21.07 45.22 -13.04
N THR A 18 -21.82 46.10 -12.38
CA THR A 18 -23.25 46.29 -12.63
C THR A 18 -23.45 46.74 -14.07
N LEU A 19 -23.91 45.85 -14.91
CA LEU A 19 -24.49 46.20 -16.21
C LEU A 19 -25.97 45.87 -16.14
N SER A 20 -26.77 46.92 -16.00
CA SER A 20 -28.19 46.89 -16.34
C SER A 20 -28.28 46.65 -17.86
N SER A 21 -28.58 45.44 -18.24
CA SER A 21 -29.04 45.09 -19.57
C SER A 21 -30.52 44.75 -19.45
N CYS A 22 -31.35 45.58 -19.99
CA CYS A 22 -32.74 45.26 -20.25
C CYS A 22 -32.81 44.05 -21.17
N SER A 23 -33.29 42.94 -20.66
CA SER A 23 -33.91 41.88 -21.46
C SER A 23 -35.43 41.97 -21.19
N ASP A 24 -36.15 42.41 -22.21
CA ASP A 24 -37.59 42.64 -22.18
C ASP A 24 -38.48 41.38 -22.15
N ASP A 25 -37.95 40.22 -21.74
CA ASP A 25 -38.66 38.95 -21.84
C ASP A 25 -39.05 38.28 -20.52
N LEU A 26 -38.94 39.01 -19.37
CA LEU A 26 -39.34 38.45 -18.06
C LEU A 26 -40.41 39.32 -17.39
N VAL A 27 -41.55 39.56 -18.06
CA VAL A 27 -42.71 40.22 -17.43
C VAL A 27 -43.71 39.14 -17.03
N GLY A 28 -43.52 38.56 -15.81
CA GLY A 28 -44.60 37.79 -15.16
C GLY A 28 -45.76 38.70 -14.80
N SER A 29 -46.98 38.19 -14.89
CA SER A 29 -48.16 38.86 -14.36
C SER A 29 -48.07 39.00 -12.83
N ASN A 30 -48.87 39.89 -12.19
CA ASN A 30 -48.88 40.13 -10.74
C ASN A 30 -49.24 38.90 -9.89
N GLY A 31 -48.80 37.74 -10.17
CA GLY A 31 -49.06 36.47 -9.51
C GLY A 31 -48.11 35.36 -9.95
N GLU A 32 -47.08 35.71 -10.72
CA GLU A 32 -46.10 34.72 -11.24
C GLU A 32 -44.68 35.15 -10.87
N GLY A 33 -43.76 34.18 -10.82
CA GLY A 33 -42.33 34.35 -10.61
C GLY A 33 -41.58 33.20 -11.26
N TRP A 34 -40.29 33.09 -11.07
CA TRP A 34 -39.46 32.07 -11.76
C TRP A 34 -38.72 31.19 -10.76
N ILE A 35 -38.57 29.94 -11.13
CA ILE A 35 -37.63 28.97 -10.53
C ILE A 35 -36.44 28.82 -11.48
N GLN A 36 -35.24 28.95 -10.96
CA GLN A 36 -34.01 28.74 -11.69
C GLN A 36 -33.13 27.74 -10.92
N LEU A 37 -32.78 26.60 -11.59
CA LEU A 37 -31.85 25.63 -11.02
C LEU A 37 -30.41 26.11 -11.18
N SER A 38 -29.73 26.39 -10.07
CA SER A 38 -28.34 26.87 -10.04
C SER A 38 -27.32 25.74 -9.94
N GLY A 39 -27.66 24.66 -9.20
CA GLY A 39 -26.74 23.55 -9.03
C GLY A 39 -27.41 22.28 -8.55
N VAL A 40 -26.83 21.15 -8.97
CA VAL A 40 -27.05 19.83 -8.39
C VAL A 40 -25.69 19.29 -7.99
N SER A 41 -25.53 18.93 -6.73
CA SER A 41 -24.29 18.38 -6.18
C SER A 41 -24.55 17.07 -5.46
N THR A 42 -23.56 16.19 -5.44
CA THR A 42 -23.58 14.95 -4.65
C THR A 42 -22.70 15.09 -3.42
N ASP A 43 -23.25 14.77 -2.25
CA ASP A 43 -22.47 14.64 -1.02
C ASP A 43 -21.68 13.33 -1.08
N LYS A 44 -20.38 13.44 -1.36
CA LYS A 44 -19.46 12.30 -1.56
C LYS A 44 -18.89 11.73 -0.25
N GLY A 45 -19.43 12.09 0.92
CA GLY A 45 -18.87 11.72 2.23
C GLY A 45 -18.55 10.24 2.46
N LEU A 46 -19.12 9.30 1.67
CA LEU A 46 -18.86 7.87 1.74
C LEU A 46 -18.27 7.27 0.44
N SER A 47 -18.04 8.08 -0.59
CA SER A 47 -17.53 7.63 -1.89
C SER A 47 -16.03 7.92 -2.02
N THR A 48 -15.19 6.98 -1.60
CA THR A 48 -13.74 7.00 -1.87
C THR A 48 -13.36 6.22 -3.13
N GLU A 49 -14.30 5.64 -3.85
CA GLU A 49 -14.00 4.84 -5.03
C GLU A 49 -14.10 5.64 -6.34
N THR A 50 -12.94 5.87 -6.94
CA THR A 50 -12.69 6.63 -8.17
C THR A 50 -13.01 5.86 -9.48
N ARG A 51 -13.80 4.78 -9.46
CA ARG A 51 -13.99 3.91 -10.65
C ARG A 51 -15.24 4.20 -11.48
N ALA A 52 -16.24 4.90 -10.96
CA ALA A 52 -17.36 5.38 -11.78
C ALA A 52 -17.21 6.89 -11.98
N GLY A 53 -17.36 7.39 -13.19
CA GLY A 53 -17.52 8.83 -13.46
C GLY A 53 -18.63 9.40 -12.59
N GLU A 54 -18.73 10.73 -12.48
CA GLU A 54 -19.84 11.36 -11.75
C GLU A 54 -21.17 10.86 -12.32
N PRO A 55 -22.12 10.45 -11.44
CA PRO A 55 -23.41 9.98 -11.94
C PRO A 55 -24.15 11.12 -12.67
N VAL A 56 -24.80 10.79 -13.77
CA VAL A 56 -25.72 11.72 -14.41
C VAL A 56 -26.92 11.86 -13.49
N MET A 57 -27.30 13.11 -13.18
CA MET A 57 -28.41 13.40 -12.28
C MET A 57 -29.62 13.85 -13.08
N ALA A 58 -30.72 13.16 -12.92
CA ALA A 58 -32.02 13.60 -13.39
C ALA A 58 -32.64 14.60 -12.43
N VAL A 59 -33.49 15.48 -12.92
CA VAL A 59 -34.21 16.47 -12.12
C VAL A 59 -35.68 16.52 -12.49
N ASP A 60 -36.53 16.57 -11.46
CA ASP A 60 -37.95 16.88 -11.54
C ASP A 60 -38.26 18.18 -10.77
N ILE A 61 -39.05 19.08 -11.35
CA ILE A 61 -39.68 20.17 -10.61
C ILE A 61 -41.14 19.82 -10.45
N VAL A 62 -41.58 19.76 -9.19
CA VAL A 62 -42.89 19.26 -8.79
C VAL A 62 -43.68 20.39 -8.13
N ASP A 63 -44.96 20.50 -8.45
CA ASP A 63 -45.87 21.47 -7.82
C ASP A 63 -46.36 20.99 -6.43
N GLY A 64 -47.10 21.83 -5.72
CA GLY A 64 -47.63 21.53 -4.40
C GLY A 64 -48.69 20.39 -4.40
N GLU A 65 -49.17 19.96 -5.55
CA GLU A 65 -50.10 18.82 -5.72
C GLU A 65 -49.35 17.52 -6.06
N GLY A 66 -48.02 17.59 -6.26
CA GLY A 66 -47.18 16.43 -6.58
C GLY A 66 -47.05 16.17 -8.07
N ASN A 67 -47.49 17.06 -8.96
CA ASN A 67 -47.36 16.90 -10.40
C ASN A 67 -46.00 17.41 -10.89
N THR A 68 -45.25 16.58 -11.62
CA THR A 68 -44.03 17.00 -12.30
C THR A 68 -44.36 17.81 -13.55
N PHE A 69 -43.89 19.05 -13.64
CA PHE A 69 -44.08 19.91 -14.80
C PHE A 69 -42.79 20.20 -15.57
N VAL A 70 -41.63 19.91 -14.96
CA VAL A 70 -40.32 19.89 -15.63
C VAL A 70 -39.65 18.57 -15.28
N HIS A 71 -39.13 17.89 -16.30
CA HIS A 71 -38.31 16.73 -16.17
C HIS A 71 -37.10 16.83 -17.09
N ALA A 72 -35.92 16.49 -16.59
CA ALA A 72 -34.69 16.36 -17.37
C ALA A 72 -33.92 15.13 -16.91
N ASP A 73 -33.54 14.24 -17.82
CA ASP A 73 -32.69 13.08 -17.56
C ASP A 73 -31.24 13.47 -17.22
N ASP A 74 -30.82 14.68 -17.61
CA ASP A 74 -29.55 15.30 -17.26
C ASP A 74 -29.78 16.76 -16.89
N TRP A 75 -29.57 17.08 -15.59
CA TRP A 75 -29.78 18.41 -15.05
C TRP A 75 -28.94 19.49 -15.71
N THR A 76 -27.80 19.12 -16.30
CA THR A 76 -26.91 20.09 -16.96
C THR A 76 -27.55 20.67 -18.22
N THR A 77 -28.56 19.99 -18.78
CA THR A 77 -29.30 20.48 -19.96
C THR A 77 -30.27 21.60 -19.63
N ILE A 78 -30.66 21.75 -18.35
CA ILE A 78 -31.60 22.78 -17.86
C ILE A 78 -30.94 23.74 -16.86
N GLN A 79 -29.62 23.65 -16.68
CA GLN A 79 -28.90 24.53 -15.77
C GLN A 79 -29.01 25.99 -16.23
N GLY A 80 -29.48 26.85 -15.31
CA GLY A 80 -29.64 28.28 -15.55
C GLY A 80 -30.90 28.66 -16.33
N GLU A 81 -31.71 27.69 -16.77
CA GLU A 81 -33.03 27.99 -17.34
C GLU A 81 -34.01 28.47 -16.27
N SER A 82 -34.95 29.32 -16.68
CA SER A 82 -35.93 29.93 -15.80
C SER A 82 -37.34 29.43 -16.15
N TYR A 83 -38.04 28.90 -15.17
CA TYR A 83 -39.39 28.33 -15.33
C TYR A 83 -40.41 29.26 -14.66
N LEU A 84 -41.34 29.78 -15.47
CA LEU A 84 -42.42 30.68 -15.01
C LEU A 84 -43.50 29.85 -14.26
N VAL A 85 -43.79 30.21 -13.02
CA VAL A 85 -44.72 29.50 -12.15
C VAL A 85 -45.53 30.47 -11.28
N LYS A 86 -46.61 30.00 -10.66
CA LYS A 86 -47.44 30.83 -9.74
C LYS A 86 -46.67 31.24 -8.52
N ALA A 87 -46.65 32.52 -8.22
CA ALA A 87 -46.12 33.04 -6.98
C ALA A 87 -47.01 32.72 -5.77
N GLY A 88 -46.41 32.62 -4.59
CA GLY A 88 -47.06 32.22 -3.36
C GLY A 88 -47.15 30.72 -3.13
N ASN A 89 -46.87 29.91 -4.16
CA ASN A 89 -46.81 28.45 -4.05
C ASN A 89 -45.39 27.99 -3.71
N THR A 90 -45.32 26.84 -3.05
CA THR A 90 -44.06 26.09 -2.84
C THR A 90 -43.97 24.98 -3.88
N TYR A 91 -42.81 24.89 -4.48
CA TYR A 91 -42.44 23.86 -5.44
C TYR A 91 -41.27 23.05 -4.88
N THR A 92 -41.20 21.78 -5.22
CA THR A 92 -40.09 20.89 -4.82
C THR A 92 -39.23 20.54 -6.04
N VAL A 93 -37.94 20.88 -5.97
CA VAL A 93 -36.95 20.41 -6.95
C VAL A 93 -36.35 19.13 -6.42
N LYS A 94 -36.55 18.02 -7.12
CA LYS A 94 -35.98 16.73 -6.80
C LYS A 94 -34.86 16.42 -7.78
N ALA A 95 -33.73 15.92 -7.29
CA ALA A 95 -32.64 15.43 -8.11
C ALA A 95 -32.28 14.01 -7.69
N TYR A 96 -31.97 13.15 -8.66
CA TYR A 96 -31.66 11.74 -8.41
C TYR A 96 -30.80 11.14 -9.53
N THR A 97 -30.12 10.03 -9.25
CA THR A 97 -29.29 9.33 -10.24
C THR A 97 -30.15 8.84 -11.41
N ALA A 98 -29.86 9.32 -12.62
CA ALA A 98 -30.61 8.98 -13.82
C ALA A 98 -30.50 7.47 -14.13
N GLY A 99 -31.66 6.83 -14.33
CA GLY A 99 -31.74 5.40 -14.63
C GLY A 99 -31.24 4.49 -13.51
N GLY A 100 -30.97 5.03 -12.30
CA GLY A 100 -30.54 4.25 -11.14
C GLY A 100 -31.71 3.62 -10.39
N ASP A 101 -31.40 2.73 -9.43
CA ASP A 101 -32.36 2.04 -8.58
C ASP A 101 -31.88 2.09 -7.11
N ALA A 102 -32.60 2.81 -6.25
CA ALA A 102 -32.34 2.91 -4.82
C ALA A 102 -32.48 1.56 -4.07
N GLU A 103 -33.22 0.62 -4.66
CA GLU A 103 -33.49 -0.68 -4.07
C GLU A 103 -32.53 -1.78 -4.53
N ALA A 104 -31.62 -1.47 -5.49
CA ALA A 104 -30.62 -2.41 -5.97
C ALA A 104 -29.59 -2.74 -4.90
N GLU A 105 -29.22 -4.02 -4.76
CA GLU A 105 -28.28 -4.52 -3.76
C GLU A 105 -27.17 -5.34 -4.42
N GLY A 106 -25.93 -5.19 -3.97
CA GLY A 106 -24.78 -5.93 -4.47
C GLY A 106 -23.46 -5.15 -4.52
N PHE A 107 -22.41 -5.79 -5.02
CA PHE A 107 -21.08 -5.20 -5.18
C PHE A 107 -20.94 -4.36 -6.46
N ASP A 108 -21.63 -4.78 -7.51
CA ASP A 108 -21.53 -4.17 -8.84
C ASP A 108 -22.71 -3.24 -9.15
N VAL A 109 -23.44 -2.85 -8.12
CA VAL A 109 -24.57 -1.91 -8.21
C VAL A 109 -24.02 -0.50 -8.26
N ALA A 110 -24.54 0.32 -9.19
CA ALA A 110 -24.22 1.74 -9.22
C ALA A 110 -24.83 2.47 -8.00
N PRO A 111 -24.10 3.37 -7.34
CA PRO A 111 -24.62 4.13 -6.22
C PRO A 111 -25.77 5.04 -6.67
N TYR A 112 -26.87 5.02 -5.92
CA TYR A 112 -28.03 5.86 -6.16
C TYR A 112 -28.06 7.05 -5.19
N TYR A 113 -27.97 8.25 -5.74
CA TYR A 113 -28.05 9.49 -5.00
C TYR A 113 -29.41 10.17 -5.22
N GLU A 114 -29.97 10.74 -4.19
CA GLU A 114 -31.18 11.54 -4.28
C GLU A 114 -31.15 12.72 -3.32
N GLY A 115 -31.89 13.77 -3.66
CA GLY A 115 -32.06 14.95 -2.83
C GLY A 115 -33.24 15.79 -3.30
N SER A 116 -33.72 16.66 -2.45
CA SER A 116 -34.76 17.61 -2.80
C SER A 116 -34.58 18.93 -2.08
N SER A 117 -35.09 19.99 -2.69
CA SER A 117 -35.08 21.36 -2.13
C SER A 117 -36.41 22.03 -2.42
N ASP A 118 -37.05 22.56 -1.40
CA ASP A 118 -38.28 23.31 -1.54
C ASP A 118 -37.99 24.77 -1.84
N VAL A 119 -38.77 25.38 -2.73
CA VAL A 119 -38.70 26.79 -3.09
C VAL A 119 -40.07 27.43 -3.09
N THR A 120 -40.25 28.49 -2.30
CA THR A 120 -41.46 29.31 -2.33
C THR A 120 -41.23 30.50 -3.27
N VAL A 121 -42.02 30.56 -4.32
CA VAL A 121 -41.84 31.56 -5.39
C VAL A 121 -42.48 32.88 -5.03
N LYS A 122 -41.75 33.98 -5.23
CA LYS A 122 -42.23 35.36 -5.01
C LYS A 122 -42.57 36.01 -6.34
N ALA A 123 -43.64 36.83 -6.33
CA ALA A 123 -44.08 37.49 -7.55
C ALA A 123 -42.99 38.38 -8.16
N ASN A 124 -42.83 38.28 -9.47
CA ASN A 124 -41.86 39.05 -10.27
C ASN A 124 -40.39 38.86 -9.83
N GLN A 125 -40.06 37.72 -9.22
CA GLN A 125 -38.71 37.40 -8.80
C GLN A 125 -38.29 35.99 -9.26
N ALA A 126 -37.05 35.87 -9.66
CA ALA A 126 -36.43 34.57 -9.87
C ALA A 126 -35.90 34.05 -8.52
N GLN A 127 -36.23 32.81 -8.19
CA GLN A 127 -35.71 32.10 -7.04
C GLN A 127 -34.74 31.02 -7.53
N THR A 128 -33.49 31.14 -7.13
CA THR A 128 -32.46 30.13 -7.44
C THR A 128 -32.53 28.99 -6.45
N VAL A 129 -32.33 27.75 -6.95
CA VAL A 129 -32.39 26.52 -6.16
C VAL A 129 -31.14 25.67 -6.41
N ASP A 130 -30.52 25.26 -5.33
CA ASP A 130 -29.47 24.24 -5.31
C ASP A 130 -29.99 22.96 -4.65
N VAL A 131 -29.68 21.80 -5.22
CA VAL A 131 -30.03 20.50 -4.65
C VAL A 131 -28.77 19.72 -4.30
N THR A 132 -28.66 19.32 -3.03
CA THR A 132 -27.61 18.43 -2.57
C THR A 132 -28.18 17.03 -2.45
N CYS A 133 -27.66 16.10 -3.25
CA CYS A 133 -28.06 14.69 -3.25
C CYS A 133 -27.14 13.88 -2.35
N ARG A 134 -27.72 12.93 -1.60
CA ARG A 134 -27.02 12.01 -0.74
C ARG A 134 -27.26 10.58 -1.20
N LEU A 135 -26.35 9.68 -0.86
CA LEU A 135 -26.53 8.26 -1.14
C LEU A 135 -27.81 7.75 -0.45
N ALA A 136 -28.75 7.21 -1.22
CA ALA A 136 -30.01 6.67 -0.71
C ALA A 136 -29.86 5.24 -0.15
N GLN A 137 -28.80 4.56 -0.53
CA GLN A 137 -28.46 3.19 -0.08
C GLN A 137 -27.58 3.25 1.17
N ALA A 138 -27.48 2.12 1.88
CA ALA A 138 -26.44 1.83 2.84
C ALA A 138 -25.28 1.10 2.16
N LYS A 139 -24.08 1.11 2.77
CA LYS A 139 -22.94 0.28 2.37
C LYS A 139 -22.63 -0.73 3.46
N LEU A 140 -22.13 -1.90 3.08
CA LEU A 140 -21.67 -2.94 3.98
C LEU A 140 -20.31 -3.45 3.54
N SER A 141 -19.35 -3.51 4.46
CA SER A 141 -18.12 -4.30 4.33
C SER A 141 -17.98 -5.28 5.47
N VAL A 142 -17.35 -6.42 5.20
CA VAL A 142 -17.08 -7.45 6.21
C VAL A 142 -15.57 -7.65 6.26
N ASN A 143 -14.98 -7.44 7.44
CA ASN A 143 -13.55 -7.60 7.68
C ASN A 143 -13.35 -8.76 8.64
N TYR A 144 -12.38 -9.61 8.36
CA TYR A 144 -12.01 -10.70 9.23
C TYR A 144 -10.74 -10.34 9.99
N CYS A 145 -10.61 -10.79 11.25
CA CYS A 145 -9.39 -10.57 12.04
C CYS A 145 -8.19 -11.27 11.37
N ALA A 146 -6.99 -10.78 11.66
CA ALA A 146 -5.75 -11.28 11.07
C ALA A 146 -5.52 -12.79 11.31
N ASP A 147 -6.07 -13.32 12.41
CA ASP A 147 -5.95 -14.73 12.76
C ASP A 147 -7.08 -15.61 12.18
N TRP A 148 -8.02 -15.04 11.40
CA TRP A 148 -9.20 -15.77 10.92
C TRP A 148 -8.83 -17.06 10.19
N THR A 149 -7.96 -16.98 9.19
CA THR A 149 -7.52 -18.12 8.37
C THR A 149 -6.67 -19.14 9.14
N ARG A 150 -6.24 -18.82 10.35
CA ARG A 150 -5.55 -19.76 11.25
C ARG A 150 -6.51 -20.74 11.92
N PHE A 151 -7.79 -20.37 12.05
CA PHE A 151 -8.81 -21.17 12.75
C PHE A 151 -9.95 -21.61 11.85
N VAL A 152 -10.09 -20.98 10.69
CA VAL A 152 -11.16 -21.23 9.73
C VAL A 152 -10.55 -21.60 8.39
N GLN A 153 -11.03 -22.72 7.81
CA GLN A 153 -10.60 -23.19 6.50
C GLN A 153 -11.05 -22.23 5.39
N GLU A 154 -10.37 -22.23 4.26
CA GLU A 154 -10.82 -21.52 3.06
C GLU A 154 -12.24 -21.90 2.65
N GLY A 155 -12.93 -21.00 1.93
CA GLY A 155 -14.31 -21.22 1.49
C GLY A 155 -15.37 -20.76 2.48
N PHE A 156 -15.01 -20.01 3.52
CA PHE A 156 -15.97 -19.34 4.40
C PHE A 156 -16.72 -18.22 3.67
N THR A 157 -17.95 -17.93 4.12
CA THR A 157 -18.79 -16.89 3.51
C THR A 157 -19.55 -16.11 4.57
N ALA A 158 -19.80 -14.81 4.29
CA ALA A 158 -20.77 -14.01 5.02
C ALA A 158 -21.90 -13.61 4.07
N GLU A 159 -23.09 -14.10 4.32
CA GLU A 159 -24.29 -13.85 3.51
C GLU A 159 -25.18 -12.81 4.20
N VAL A 160 -25.66 -11.82 3.46
CA VAL A 160 -26.70 -10.91 3.92
C VAL A 160 -28.04 -11.60 3.77
N VAL A 161 -28.66 -11.99 4.89
CA VAL A 161 -29.88 -12.78 4.88
C VAL A 161 -31.03 -12.05 4.17
N GLY A 162 -31.69 -12.76 3.25
CA GLY A 162 -32.80 -12.21 2.47
C GLY A 162 -32.40 -11.33 1.29
N THR A 163 -31.12 -11.36 0.89
CA THR A 163 -30.60 -10.77 -0.36
C THR A 163 -29.82 -11.81 -1.15
N GLY A 164 -29.25 -11.44 -2.28
CA GLY A 164 -28.25 -12.26 -2.97
C GLY A 164 -26.80 -11.89 -2.64
N VAL A 165 -26.58 -10.96 -1.69
CA VAL A 165 -25.26 -10.44 -1.37
C VAL A 165 -24.49 -11.43 -0.51
N ARG A 166 -23.35 -11.88 -1.01
CA ARG A 166 -22.48 -12.85 -0.34
C ARG A 166 -21.03 -12.42 -0.46
N PHE A 167 -20.38 -12.23 0.69
CA PHE A 167 -18.94 -12.01 0.80
C PHE A 167 -18.26 -13.38 0.85
N GLU A 168 -17.55 -13.75 -0.20
CA GLU A 168 -16.85 -15.03 -0.31
C GLU A 168 -15.37 -14.83 0.06
N GLY A 169 -14.87 -15.60 1.02
CA GLY A 169 -13.50 -15.47 1.49
C GLY A 169 -13.21 -14.06 2.01
N GLU A 170 -12.09 -13.49 1.60
CA GLU A 170 -11.63 -12.15 1.97
C GLU A 170 -12.12 -11.07 0.98
N GLU A 171 -13.42 -11.07 0.64
CA GLU A 171 -13.99 -10.03 -0.22
C GLU A 171 -13.84 -8.65 0.44
N SER A 172 -13.04 -7.79 -0.14
CA SER A 172 -12.68 -6.47 0.41
C SER A 172 -13.57 -5.33 -0.08
N ARG A 173 -14.39 -5.57 -1.12
CA ARG A 173 -15.31 -4.56 -1.65
C ARG A 173 -16.48 -4.34 -0.70
N ALA A 174 -17.00 -3.12 -0.65
CA ALA A 174 -18.26 -2.87 0.02
C ALA A 174 -19.44 -3.15 -0.92
N ALA A 175 -20.47 -3.81 -0.42
CA ALA A 175 -21.74 -3.97 -1.12
C ALA A 175 -22.69 -2.82 -0.81
N TYR A 176 -23.52 -2.42 -1.78
CA TYR A 176 -24.66 -1.54 -1.55
C TYR A 176 -25.86 -2.34 -1.10
N LEU A 177 -26.63 -1.78 -0.16
CA LEU A 177 -27.84 -2.37 0.39
C LEU A 177 -28.97 -1.34 0.40
N LYS A 178 -30.19 -1.77 0.19
CA LYS A 178 -31.38 -0.94 0.38
C LYS A 178 -31.42 -0.40 1.81
N ALA A 179 -31.69 0.90 1.98
CA ALA A 179 -31.94 1.49 3.29
C ALA A 179 -33.31 1.05 3.85
N GLY A 180 -33.44 1.07 5.17
CA GLY A 180 -34.69 0.74 5.87
C GLY A 180 -34.93 -0.77 6.06
N ARG A 181 -33.98 -1.63 5.71
CA ARG A 181 -34.10 -3.07 5.91
C ARG A 181 -33.36 -3.57 7.16
N GLU A 182 -33.74 -4.74 7.67
CA GLU A 182 -32.92 -5.44 8.65
C GLU A 182 -31.59 -5.88 8.02
N LEU A 183 -30.48 -5.58 8.67
CA LEU A 183 -29.17 -6.13 8.33
C LEU A 183 -28.88 -7.30 9.25
N LYS A 184 -29.01 -8.51 8.71
CA LYS A 184 -28.69 -9.76 9.39
C LYS A 184 -27.65 -10.51 8.56
N LEU A 185 -26.53 -10.88 9.19
CA LEU A 185 -25.48 -11.69 8.56
C LEU A 185 -25.59 -13.14 8.98
N ARG A 186 -25.33 -14.03 8.02
CA ARG A 186 -25.13 -15.46 8.20
C ARG A 186 -23.69 -15.78 7.82
N LEU A 187 -22.87 -16.14 8.80
CA LEU A 187 -21.52 -16.65 8.59
C LEU A 187 -21.57 -18.17 8.44
N ILE A 188 -20.96 -18.69 7.39
CA ILE A 188 -20.79 -20.13 7.13
C ILE A 188 -19.28 -20.38 7.05
N PHE A 189 -18.77 -21.21 7.94
CA PHE A 189 -17.33 -21.45 8.06
C PHE A 189 -17.04 -22.86 8.58
N THR A 190 -15.91 -23.42 8.19
CA THR A 190 -15.43 -24.71 8.68
C THR A 190 -14.20 -24.47 9.55
N PRO A 191 -14.21 -24.80 10.85
CA PRO A 191 -13.02 -24.71 11.69
C PRO A 191 -11.89 -25.60 11.17
N VAL A 192 -10.64 -25.16 11.33
CA VAL A 192 -9.46 -25.96 10.98
C VAL A 192 -9.50 -27.29 11.74
N GLY A 193 -9.21 -28.40 11.06
CA GLY A 193 -9.27 -29.76 11.63
C GLY A 193 -10.66 -30.37 11.72
N LYS A 194 -11.73 -29.66 11.31
CA LYS A 194 -13.10 -30.19 11.27
C LYS A 194 -13.55 -30.46 9.82
N THR A 195 -14.50 -31.39 9.66
CA THR A 195 -15.08 -31.76 8.34
C THR A 195 -16.49 -31.22 8.13
N TYR A 196 -17.03 -30.52 9.11
CA TYR A 196 -18.39 -29.95 9.08
C TYR A 196 -18.34 -28.43 9.16
N ALA A 197 -19.25 -27.78 8.45
CA ALA A 197 -19.41 -26.34 8.49
C ALA A 197 -20.27 -25.91 9.68
N ASN A 198 -19.87 -24.83 10.33
CA ASN A 198 -20.67 -24.12 11.32
C ASN A 198 -21.43 -22.98 10.64
N THR A 199 -22.57 -22.63 11.23
CA THR A 199 -23.37 -21.48 10.78
C THR A 199 -23.68 -20.59 11.98
N LEU A 200 -23.35 -19.31 11.86
CA LEU A 200 -23.68 -18.29 12.85
C LEU A 200 -24.54 -17.21 12.20
N GLU A 201 -25.74 -16.96 12.75
CA GLU A 201 -26.57 -15.84 12.31
C GLU A 201 -26.60 -14.74 13.35
N LYS A 202 -26.48 -13.49 12.90
CA LYS A 202 -26.53 -12.32 13.76
C LYS A 202 -27.23 -11.15 13.07
N THR A 203 -28.20 -10.55 13.77
CA THR A 203 -28.74 -9.26 13.40
C THR A 203 -27.78 -8.17 13.83
N ILE A 204 -27.30 -7.39 12.87
CA ILE A 204 -26.38 -6.27 13.06
C ILE A 204 -27.16 -5.02 13.46
N VAL A 205 -28.16 -4.66 12.65
CA VAL A 205 -29.11 -3.59 12.97
C VAL A 205 -30.51 -3.99 12.49
N ALA A 206 -31.54 -3.53 13.21
CA ALA A 206 -32.94 -3.80 12.85
C ALA A 206 -33.38 -3.06 11.58
N SER A 207 -32.74 -1.93 11.27
CA SER A 207 -33.04 -1.13 10.09
C SER A 207 -31.78 -0.37 9.65
N THR A 208 -31.36 -0.57 8.41
CA THR A 208 -30.24 0.16 7.81
C THR A 208 -30.62 1.60 7.53
N THR A 209 -29.66 2.50 7.66
CA THR A 209 -29.82 3.94 7.40
C THR A 209 -29.14 4.30 6.08
N ALA A 210 -29.80 5.11 5.25
CA ALA A 210 -29.21 5.69 4.05
C ALA A 210 -27.93 6.46 4.36
N ALA A 211 -27.01 6.53 3.41
CA ALA A 211 -25.71 7.18 3.53
C ALA A 211 -24.88 6.70 4.76
N THR A 212 -25.05 5.46 5.17
CA THR A 212 -24.31 4.85 6.30
C THR A 212 -23.48 3.66 5.81
N HIS A 213 -22.22 3.60 6.21
CA HIS A 213 -21.34 2.47 5.95
C HIS A 213 -21.27 1.57 7.20
N TYR A 214 -21.80 0.37 7.09
CA TYR A 214 -21.69 -0.66 8.11
C TYR A 214 -20.41 -1.45 7.89
N LYS A 215 -19.45 -1.32 8.79
CA LYS A 215 -18.22 -2.12 8.82
C LYS A 215 -18.38 -3.22 9.86
N VAL A 216 -18.46 -4.45 9.42
CA VAL A 216 -18.59 -5.60 10.31
C VAL A 216 -17.24 -6.27 10.46
N ASN A 217 -16.67 -6.21 11.66
CA ASN A 217 -15.42 -6.87 12.01
C ASN A 217 -15.75 -8.24 12.63
N VAL A 218 -15.33 -9.31 11.97
CA VAL A 218 -15.52 -10.69 12.44
C VAL A 218 -14.25 -11.11 13.16
N ASN A 219 -14.34 -11.29 14.47
CA ASN A 219 -13.24 -11.72 15.33
C ASN A 219 -13.47 -13.13 15.85
N LEU A 220 -12.38 -13.82 16.17
CA LEU A 220 -12.44 -15.11 16.87
C LEU A 220 -12.67 -14.87 18.36
N ASN A 221 -13.56 -15.67 18.94
CA ASN A 221 -13.76 -15.70 20.40
C ASN A 221 -13.28 -17.04 20.92
N THR A 222 -12.16 -17.01 21.65
CA THR A 222 -11.54 -18.19 22.24
C THR A 222 -12.21 -18.64 23.55
N ASP A 223 -13.09 -17.81 24.14
CA ASP A 223 -13.67 -18.05 25.48
C ASP A 223 -15.00 -18.82 25.43
N GLY A 224 -15.45 -19.25 24.24
CA GLY A 224 -16.74 -19.94 24.05
C GLY A 224 -17.98 -19.08 24.31
N ASN A 225 -17.83 -17.86 24.81
CA ASN A 225 -18.92 -16.90 25.05
C ASN A 225 -18.84 -15.78 24.00
N GLY A 226 -19.64 -15.88 22.94
CA GLY A 226 -19.73 -14.87 21.87
C GLY A 226 -20.05 -13.48 22.43
N GLN A 227 -19.04 -12.65 22.67
CA GLN A 227 -19.23 -11.26 23.04
C GLN A 227 -19.32 -10.39 21.79
N ILE A 228 -20.33 -9.52 21.73
CA ILE A 228 -20.51 -8.52 20.68
C ILE A 228 -20.20 -7.18 21.33
N THR A 229 -19.20 -6.48 20.82
CA THR A 229 -18.95 -5.10 21.17
C THR A 229 -19.43 -4.24 20.02
N VAL A 230 -20.27 -3.25 20.31
CA VAL A 230 -20.75 -2.26 19.34
C VAL A 230 -20.06 -0.96 19.72
N ASP A 231 -19.11 -0.51 18.91
CA ASP A 231 -18.57 0.85 19.01
C ASP A 231 -19.25 1.73 17.96
N VAL A 232 -19.85 2.83 18.42
CA VAL A 232 -20.48 3.82 17.56
C VAL A 232 -19.59 5.06 17.55
N ASP A 233 -18.88 5.27 16.45
CA ASP A 233 -18.24 6.56 16.20
C ASP A 233 -19.25 7.50 15.52
N ASN A 234 -19.71 8.52 16.24
CA ASN A 234 -20.72 9.45 15.78
C ASN A 234 -20.19 10.55 14.84
N THR A 235 -18.93 10.54 14.46
CA THR A 235 -18.31 11.63 13.68
C THR A 235 -18.26 11.38 12.18
N ILE A 236 -18.38 10.12 11.76
CA ILE A 236 -18.46 9.70 10.36
C ILE A 236 -19.63 8.72 10.30
N HIS A 237 -20.42 8.70 9.25
CA HIS A 237 -21.54 7.76 9.03
C HIS A 237 -21.05 6.28 8.90
N GLU A 238 -20.17 5.88 9.80
CA GLU A 238 -19.62 4.53 9.89
C GLU A 238 -20.12 3.86 11.17
N TYR A 239 -20.54 2.61 11.03
CA TYR A 239 -21.07 1.80 12.11
C TYR A 239 -20.22 0.53 12.19
N GLU A 240 -19.38 0.39 13.23
CA GLU A 240 -18.56 -0.79 13.44
C GLU A 240 -19.26 -1.80 14.36
N VAL A 241 -19.26 -3.06 13.95
CA VAL A 241 -19.78 -4.18 14.74
C VAL A 241 -18.75 -5.29 14.76
N THR A 242 -18.40 -5.74 15.95
CA THR A 242 -17.55 -6.92 16.13
C THR A 242 -18.39 -8.16 16.42
N LEU A 243 -18.19 -9.21 15.64
CA LEU A 243 -18.80 -10.53 15.86
C LEU A 243 -17.74 -11.48 16.42
N GLY A 244 -17.97 -12.02 17.62
CA GLY A 244 -17.19 -13.12 18.15
C GLY A 244 -17.67 -14.45 17.57
N VAL A 245 -16.79 -15.20 16.94
CA VAL A 245 -17.06 -16.54 16.43
C VAL A 245 -16.50 -17.56 17.43
N PRO A 246 -17.35 -18.41 18.06
CA PRO A 246 -16.86 -19.42 18.99
C PRO A 246 -16.06 -20.48 18.22
N VAL A 247 -14.85 -20.75 18.71
CA VAL A 247 -14.02 -21.85 18.24
C VAL A 247 -14.18 -23.00 19.23
N GLU A 248 -14.79 -24.11 18.81
CA GLU A 248 -14.80 -25.33 19.62
C GLU A 248 -13.36 -25.86 19.73
N ASN A 249 -12.84 -25.96 20.92
CA ASN A 249 -11.52 -26.53 21.16
C ASN A 249 -11.57 -27.60 22.26
N ASN A 250 -10.65 -28.54 22.18
CA ASN A 250 -10.49 -29.60 23.18
C ASN A 250 -9.53 -29.17 24.32
N GLY A 251 -9.53 -27.91 24.70
CA GLY A 251 -8.64 -27.37 25.73
C GLY A 251 -7.27 -26.92 25.21
N ILE A 252 -6.76 -27.49 24.10
CA ILE A 252 -5.46 -27.14 23.50
C ILE A 252 -5.52 -27.19 21.98
N ILE A 253 -5.02 -26.14 21.30
CA ILE A 253 -5.07 -26.02 19.84
C ILE A 253 -3.72 -25.52 19.32
N THR A 254 -3.14 -26.21 18.34
CA THR A 254 -2.03 -25.68 17.53
C THR A 254 -2.61 -24.69 16.53
N ALA A 255 -2.08 -23.45 16.49
CA ALA A 255 -2.53 -22.44 15.55
C ALA A 255 -1.71 -22.49 14.25
N PRO A 256 -2.33 -22.46 13.05
CA PRO A 256 -1.59 -22.46 11.80
C PRO A 256 -0.80 -21.16 11.61
N ILE A 257 0.45 -21.31 11.12
CA ILE A 257 1.35 -20.18 10.82
C ILE A 257 1.88 -20.24 9.38
N ASN A 258 1.54 -21.26 8.61
CA ASN A 258 2.03 -21.41 7.23
C ASN A 258 1.50 -20.27 6.35
N GLY A 259 2.42 -19.57 5.66
CA GLY A 259 2.06 -18.40 4.86
C GLY A 259 1.88 -17.10 5.67
N ASP A 260 1.96 -17.15 6.99
CA ASP A 260 1.95 -15.96 7.85
C ASP A 260 3.36 -15.34 7.90
N TYR A 261 3.60 -14.34 7.07
CA TYR A 261 4.89 -13.65 6.98
C TYR A 261 5.27 -12.91 8.26
N SER A 262 4.32 -12.56 9.14
CA SER A 262 4.65 -11.95 10.43
C SER A 262 5.30 -12.96 11.39
N ARG A 263 5.06 -14.24 11.18
CA ARG A 263 5.50 -15.33 12.04
C ARG A 263 6.58 -16.23 11.42
N VAL A 264 6.60 -16.36 10.10
CA VAL A 264 7.54 -17.27 9.40
C VAL A 264 8.56 -16.47 8.61
N TRP A 265 9.83 -16.75 8.86
CA TRP A 265 11.00 -16.15 8.24
C TRP A 265 11.88 -17.23 7.58
N GLY A 266 12.98 -16.80 6.98
CA GLY A 266 13.91 -17.72 6.34
C GLY A 266 14.55 -18.72 7.29
N LYS A 267 14.98 -18.28 8.48
CA LYS A 267 15.68 -19.12 9.46
C LYS A 267 15.06 -19.08 10.87
N SER A 268 13.88 -18.52 11.02
CA SER A 268 13.16 -18.48 12.28
C SER A 268 11.66 -18.55 12.07
N ALA A 269 10.93 -18.94 13.11
CA ALA A 269 9.47 -18.85 13.13
C ALA A 269 8.99 -18.59 14.57
N THR A 270 7.84 -17.92 14.69
CA THR A 270 7.10 -17.79 15.93
C THR A 270 5.92 -18.77 15.90
N LEU A 271 6.07 -19.90 16.58
CA LEU A 271 5.00 -20.88 16.77
C LEU A 271 3.89 -20.29 17.64
N SER A 272 2.67 -20.69 17.40
CA SER A 272 1.50 -20.21 18.13
C SER A 272 0.50 -21.33 18.39
N GLY A 273 -0.21 -21.22 19.50
CA GLY A 273 -1.27 -22.14 19.91
C GLY A 273 -2.07 -21.58 21.07
N PHE A 274 -3.17 -22.23 21.40
CA PHE A 274 -4.10 -21.79 22.46
C PHE A 274 -4.31 -22.90 23.48
N VAL A 275 -4.31 -22.50 24.76
CA VAL A 275 -4.63 -23.39 25.89
C VAL A 275 -5.70 -22.69 26.71
N ASN A 276 -6.92 -23.23 26.67
CA ASN A 276 -8.07 -22.65 27.37
C ASN A 276 -8.24 -23.23 28.78
N GLU A 277 -7.76 -24.44 29.01
CA GLU A 277 -7.80 -25.09 30.33
C GLU A 277 -6.37 -25.42 30.78
N GLU A 278 -5.78 -24.56 31.62
CA GLU A 278 -4.45 -24.78 32.15
C GLU A 278 -4.50 -25.94 33.17
N THR A 279 -3.80 -27.03 32.93
CA THR A 279 -3.69 -28.20 33.83
C THR A 279 -2.66 -28.02 34.93
N GLY A 280 -1.88 -26.93 34.87
CA GLY A 280 -0.71 -26.72 35.74
C GLY A 280 0.58 -27.35 35.19
N ASP A 281 0.49 -28.10 34.09
CA ASP A 281 1.66 -28.65 33.39
C ASP A 281 2.35 -27.56 32.51
N PRO A 282 3.67 -27.67 32.27
CA PRO A 282 4.37 -26.77 31.39
C PRO A 282 3.79 -26.81 29.99
N ILE A 283 3.53 -25.62 29.40
CA ILE A 283 3.06 -25.49 28.03
C ILE A 283 4.29 -25.32 27.13
N ARG A 284 4.36 -26.11 26.04
CA ARG A 284 5.50 -26.19 25.14
C ARG A 284 5.05 -26.36 23.71
N PHE A 285 5.95 -26.01 22.79
CA PHE A 285 5.86 -26.47 21.41
C PHE A 285 6.87 -27.57 21.14
N MET A 286 6.46 -28.50 20.31
CA MET A 286 7.34 -29.48 19.69
C MET A 286 7.39 -29.21 18.19
N TYR A 287 8.58 -29.23 17.59
CA TYR A 287 8.76 -29.06 16.14
C TYR A 287 9.86 -29.99 15.62
N ALA A 288 9.74 -30.36 14.34
CA ALA A 288 10.70 -31.23 13.63
C ALA A 288 10.69 -30.90 12.13
N PRO A 289 11.76 -31.20 11.37
CA PRO A 289 11.66 -31.22 9.92
C PRO A 289 10.55 -32.17 9.47
N SER A 290 9.69 -31.71 8.55
CA SER A 290 8.48 -32.46 8.20
C SER A 290 8.78 -33.85 7.69
N GLY A 291 8.01 -34.82 8.17
CA GLY A 291 8.21 -36.24 7.87
C GLY A 291 9.30 -36.92 8.66
N THR A 292 9.87 -36.28 9.68
CA THR A 292 10.81 -36.91 10.64
C THR A 292 10.18 -37.06 12.02
N GLU A 293 10.79 -37.88 12.88
CA GLU A 293 10.38 -38.04 14.28
C GLU A 293 11.36 -37.35 15.26
N ASP A 294 12.28 -36.52 14.74
CA ASP A 294 13.31 -35.84 15.52
C ASP A 294 12.75 -34.55 16.18
N TRP A 295 11.80 -34.71 17.07
CA TRP A 295 11.12 -33.61 17.73
C TRP A 295 12.02 -32.83 18.69
N THR A 296 12.14 -31.54 18.45
CA THR A 296 12.74 -30.56 19.37
C THR A 296 11.63 -29.89 20.17
N THR A 297 11.85 -29.67 21.46
CA THR A 297 10.88 -29.03 22.36
C THR A 297 11.36 -27.64 22.76
N VAL A 298 10.46 -26.66 22.76
CA VAL A 298 10.71 -25.29 23.22
C VAL A 298 9.59 -24.86 24.19
N ASP A 299 9.96 -24.16 25.26
CA ASP A 299 8.97 -23.63 26.22
C ASP A 299 8.16 -22.50 25.58
N ALA A 300 6.84 -22.50 25.83
CA ALA A 300 5.93 -21.50 25.32
C ALA A 300 5.70 -20.39 26.34
N THR A 301 5.55 -19.17 25.86
CA THR A 301 5.24 -17.99 26.68
C THR A 301 3.83 -17.51 26.38
N LYS A 302 3.05 -17.18 27.42
CA LYS A 302 1.70 -16.64 27.27
C LYS A 302 1.73 -15.26 26.64
N VAL A 303 0.86 -15.03 25.68
CA VAL A 303 0.76 -13.75 24.95
C VAL A 303 -0.25 -12.85 25.66
N GLY A 304 0.25 -11.91 26.46
CA GLY A 304 -0.61 -11.01 27.25
C GLY A 304 -1.59 -11.74 28.17
N GLU A 305 -2.82 -11.25 28.27
CA GLU A 305 -3.89 -11.84 29.08
C GLU A 305 -4.80 -12.78 28.25
N THR A 306 -4.31 -13.28 27.10
CA THR A 306 -5.08 -14.17 26.23
C THR A 306 -4.85 -15.64 26.55
N ALA A 307 -5.58 -16.53 25.91
CA ALA A 307 -5.32 -17.98 25.92
C ALA A 307 -4.19 -18.40 24.95
N GLU A 308 -3.62 -17.45 24.19
CA GLU A 308 -2.53 -17.71 23.25
C GLU A 308 -1.19 -17.90 23.95
N TYR A 309 -0.46 -18.88 23.46
CA TYR A 309 0.93 -19.14 23.80
C TYR A 309 1.79 -19.13 22.54
N ALA A 310 2.99 -18.57 22.63
CA ALA A 310 3.91 -18.47 21.50
C ALA A 310 5.32 -18.89 21.91
N ALA A 311 6.10 -19.35 20.93
CA ALA A 311 7.52 -19.62 21.10
C ALA A 311 8.29 -19.25 19.82
N GLU A 312 9.37 -18.49 19.94
CA GLU A 312 10.29 -18.23 18.85
C GLU A 312 11.26 -19.40 18.72
N ILE A 313 11.41 -19.91 17.50
CA ILE A 313 12.40 -20.90 17.12
C ILE A 313 13.33 -20.34 16.05
N THR A 314 14.62 -20.66 16.13
CA THR A 314 15.68 -20.14 15.26
C THR A 314 16.57 -21.26 14.74
N GLY A 315 17.47 -20.95 13.80
CA GLY A 315 18.39 -21.94 13.23
C GLY A 315 17.73 -22.87 12.20
N LEU A 316 16.56 -22.51 11.71
CA LEU A 316 15.86 -23.26 10.68
C LEU A 316 16.59 -23.22 9.33
N GLN A 317 16.29 -24.17 8.46
CA GLN A 317 16.79 -24.20 7.09
C GLN A 317 15.85 -23.46 6.16
N LEU A 318 16.40 -22.72 5.19
CA LEU A 318 15.64 -22.00 4.17
C LEU A 318 14.83 -22.97 3.30
N GLY A 319 13.60 -22.57 2.95
CA GLY A 319 12.71 -23.33 2.07
C GLY A 319 12.35 -24.73 2.56
N THR A 320 12.36 -24.92 3.88
CA THR A 320 12.18 -26.23 4.51
C THR A 320 10.85 -26.30 5.24
N ALA A 321 10.12 -27.39 5.05
CA ALA A 321 8.90 -27.67 5.79
C ALA A 321 9.22 -28.22 7.20
N TYR A 322 8.48 -27.73 8.19
CA TYR A 322 8.55 -28.16 9.58
C TYR A 322 7.16 -28.50 10.11
N ASP A 323 7.05 -29.65 10.77
CA ASP A 323 5.86 -30.03 11.53
C ASP A 323 6.00 -29.50 12.94
N TYR A 324 4.88 -29.05 13.54
CA TYR A 324 4.86 -28.53 14.91
C TYR A 324 3.52 -28.74 15.57
N LYS A 325 3.51 -28.75 16.90
CA LYS A 325 2.32 -28.83 17.75
C LYS A 325 2.58 -28.20 19.10
N ILE A 326 1.51 -27.70 19.74
CA ILE A 326 1.52 -27.29 21.15
C ILE A 326 1.18 -28.50 22.02
N VAL A 327 1.81 -28.59 23.20
CA VAL A 327 1.60 -29.67 24.16
C VAL A 327 1.54 -29.14 25.60
N SER A 328 0.74 -29.79 26.48
CA SER A 328 0.68 -29.51 27.91
C SER A 328 0.32 -30.82 28.64
N GLY A 329 1.26 -31.39 29.39
CA GLY A 329 1.07 -32.70 30.01
C GLY A 329 0.78 -33.79 28.96
N GLU A 330 -0.36 -34.47 29.08
CA GLU A 330 -0.85 -35.49 28.14
C GLU A 330 -1.66 -34.85 26.97
N MET A 331 -2.02 -33.57 27.05
CA MET A 331 -2.75 -32.88 26.00
C MET A 331 -1.81 -32.45 24.87
N ALA A 332 -2.29 -32.58 23.64
CA ALA A 332 -1.60 -32.11 22.45
C ALA A 332 -2.59 -31.54 21.44
N GLY A 333 -2.24 -30.41 20.85
CA GLY A 333 -2.92 -29.92 19.66
C GLY A 333 -2.54 -30.73 18.42
N ASP A 334 -3.28 -30.54 17.31
CA ASP A 334 -3.00 -31.20 16.04
C ASP A 334 -1.59 -30.86 15.55
N VAL A 335 -0.98 -31.78 14.81
CA VAL A 335 0.29 -31.53 14.11
C VAL A 335 -0.03 -30.69 12.88
N LEU A 336 0.57 -29.51 12.80
CA LEU A 336 0.48 -28.62 11.63
C LEU A 336 1.86 -28.46 11.00
N THR A 337 1.88 -28.01 9.75
CA THR A 337 3.11 -27.81 8.99
C THR A 337 3.23 -26.37 8.53
N PHE A 338 4.42 -25.79 8.63
CA PHE A 338 4.77 -24.53 7.96
C PHE A 338 6.04 -24.71 7.13
N THR A 339 6.24 -23.83 6.15
CA THR A 339 7.45 -23.82 5.31
C THR A 339 8.15 -22.48 5.47
N THR A 340 9.44 -22.50 5.78
CA THR A 340 10.28 -21.30 5.86
C THR A 340 10.44 -20.65 4.50
N GLU A 341 10.75 -19.35 4.48
CA GLU A 341 11.03 -18.63 3.23
C GLU A 341 12.21 -19.27 2.49
N LYS A 342 12.11 -19.37 1.17
CA LYS A 342 13.10 -20.05 0.32
C LYS A 342 14.34 -19.20 0.06
N TYR A 343 15.46 -19.84 -0.18
CA TYR A 343 16.64 -19.16 -0.71
C TYR A 343 16.40 -18.67 -2.14
N GLU A 344 16.88 -17.48 -2.45
CA GLU A 344 17.02 -16.96 -3.81
C GLU A 344 18.39 -16.33 -3.96
N GLU A 345 19.12 -16.74 -4.98
CA GLU A 345 20.47 -16.26 -5.23
C GLU A 345 20.47 -14.81 -5.71
N ILE A 346 21.30 -13.98 -5.09
CA ILE A 346 21.65 -12.66 -5.58
C ILE A 346 23.04 -12.77 -6.23
N PRO A 347 23.13 -12.58 -7.56
CA PRO A 347 24.39 -12.82 -8.26
C PRO A 347 25.42 -11.74 -7.97
N ASN A 348 26.70 -12.11 -8.10
CA ASN A 348 27.85 -11.20 -8.06
C ASN A 348 27.98 -10.37 -6.76
N LEU A 349 27.68 -10.96 -5.62
CA LEU A 349 27.93 -10.35 -4.31
C LEU A 349 29.41 -10.30 -3.95
N ASP A 350 30.24 -11.06 -4.65
CA ASP A 350 31.70 -11.12 -4.58
C ASP A 350 32.41 -10.14 -5.53
N PHE A 351 31.65 -9.44 -6.38
CA PHE A 351 32.13 -8.47 -7.37
C PHE A 351 33.22 -8.99 -8.33
N GLU A 352 33.23 -10.27 -8.64
CA GLU A 352 34.17 -10.89 -9.59
C GLU A 352 33.70 -10.79 -11.06
N SER A 353 32.39 -10.66 -11.29
CA SER A 353 31.77 -10.67 -12.61
C SER A 353 31.64 -9.29 -13.23
N TRP A 354 32.49 -8.99 -14.22
CA TRP A 354 32.50 -7.71 -14.92
C TRP A 354 32.56 -7.88 -16.44
N ALA A 355 31.94 -6.93 -17.15
CA ALA A 355 32.08 -6.79 -18.60
C ALA A 355 32.48 -5.35 -18.96
N GLN A 356 33.12 -5.17 -20.13
CA GLN A 356 33.55 -3.85 -20.60
C GLN A 356 33.13 -3.63 -22.05
N LYS A 357 32.63 -2.43 -22.35
CA LYS A 357 32.35 -1.97 -23.70
C LYS A 357 32.94 -0.57 -23.90
N GLY A 358 33.95 -0.48 -24.78
CA GLY A 358 34.75 0.74 -24.86
C GLY A 358 35.43 1.01 -23.53
N LYS A 359 35.19 2.17 -22.91
CA LYS A 359 35.67 2.47 -21.56
C LYS A 359 34.65 2.24 -20.45
N THR A 360 33.43 1.87 -20.81
CA THR A 360 32.33 1.65 -19.84
C THR A 360 32.41 0.25 -19.25
N TRP A 361 32.50 0.17 -17.92
CA TRP A 361 32.44 -1.05 -17.15
C TRP A 361 31.01 -1.35 -16.66
N TYR A 362 30.64 -2.61 -16.65
CA TYR A 362 29.35 -3.15 -16.22
C TYR A 362 29.58 -4.23 -15.17
N PRO A 363 28.94 -4.14 -14.00
CA PRO A 363 29.18 -5.08 -12.88
C PRO A 363 28.40 -6.40 -13.06
N ASN A 364 28.61 -7.08 -14.17
CA ASN A 364 28.07 -8.39 -14.44
C ASN A 364 28.73 -9.02 -15.68
N ALA A 365 28.86 -10.35 -15.69
CA ALA A 365 29.48 -11.09 -16.79
C ALA A 365 28.63 -11.16 -18.07
N VAL A 366 27.43 -10.62 -18.08
CA VAL A 366 26.57 -10.57 -19.24
C VAL A 366 27.20 -9.64 -20.26
N ALA A 367 27.21 -10.04 -21.53
CA ALA A 367 27.87 -9.29 -22.60
C ALA A 367 27.57 -7.80 -22.54
N ALA A 368 28.63 -6.99 -22.67
CA ALA A 368 28.56 -5.54 -22.69
C ALA A 368 27.44 -5.05 -23.64
N GLY A 369 26.48 -4.35 -23.11
CA GLY A 369 25.30 -3.90 -23.86
C GLY A 369 23.98 -4.53 -23.41
N ASN A 370 24.00 -5.52 -22.52
CA ASN A 370 22.78 -6.07 -21.93
C ASN A 370 22.47 -5.41 -20.57
N THR A 371 22.39 -4.10 -20.59
CA THR A 371 22.25 -3.26 -19.38
C THR A 371 20.81 -3.02 -18.97
N GLU A 372 19.85 -3.20 -19.85
CA GLU A 372 18.45 -2.84 -19.57
C GLU A 372 17.63 -4.01 -19.03
N ASP A 373 17.77 -5.21 -19.59
CA ASP A 373 16.83 -6.31 -19.28
C ASP A 373 17.44 -7.56 -18.62
N GLY A 374 18.77 -7.73 -18.67
CA GLY A 374 19.44 -8.92 -18.15
C GLY A 374 20.40 -8.67 -16.98
N ALA A 375 20.83 -7.43 -16.78
CA ALA A 375 21.77 -7.09 -15.72
C ALA A 375 21.06 -7.03 -14.35
N TYR A 376 21.62 -7.67 -13.34
CA TYR A 376 21.13 -7.57 -11.97
C TYR A 376 21.66 -6.32 -11.28
N TRP A 377 22.98 -6.04 -11.44
CA TRP A 377 23.65 -4.86 -10.94
C TRP A 377 23.82 -3.80 -12.04
N SER A 378 23.81 -2.54 -11.63
CA SER A 378 24.02 -1.38 -12.49
C SER A 378 24.90 -0.32 -11.82
N THR A 379 25.42 0.61 -12.63
CA THR A 379 26.20 1.78 -12.18
C THR A 379 25.85 3.00 -13.02
N GLY A 380 26.28 4.19 -12.59
CA GLY A 380 26.19 5.41 -13.40
C GLY A 380 27.22 5.52 -14.54
N ASN A 381 28.04 4.50 -14.77
CA ASN A 381 29.13 4.53 -15.77
C ASN A 381 28.67 4.92 -17.16
N GLU A 382 27.55 4.37 -17.65
CA GLU A 382 27.03 4.65 -18.99
C GLU A 382 26.71 6.15 -19.16
N GLY A 383 26.18 6.77 -18.11
CA GLY A 383 25.90 8.20 -18.12
C GLY A 383 27.18 9.03 -18.26
N VAL A 384 28.19 8.81 -17.41
CA VAL A 384 29.40 9.63 -17.35
C VAL A 384 30.36 9.38 -18.51
N THR A 385 30.42 8.15 -19.06
CA THR A 385 31.28 7.80 -20.20
C THR A 385 30.72 8.29 -21.53
N SER A 386 29.46 8.70 -21.56
CA SER A 386 28.79 9.15 -22.78
C SER A 386 29.41 10.46 -23.29
N PRO A 387 29.42 10.70 -24.63
CA PRO A 387 29.86 11.97 -25.20
C PRO A 387 29.08 13.18 -24.67
N LEU A 388 27.81 12.99 -24.33
CA LEU A 388 26.93 14.03 -23.80
C LEU A 388 27.33 14.50 -22.38
N ALA A 389 27.95 13.63 -21.60
CA ALA A 389 28.51 13.95 -20.29
C ALA A 389 29.97 14.45 -20.35
N GLY A 390 30.54 14.57 -21.55
CA GLY A 390 31.94 14.95 -21.77
C GLY A 390 32.91 13.77 -21.76
N SER A 391 32.41 12.55 -21.99
CA SER A 391 33.22 11.31 -22.08
C SER A 391 34.18 11.11 -20.90
N LYS A 392 33.69 11.29 -19.69
CA LYS A 392 34.47 11.07 -18.45
C LYS A 392 34.92 9.62 -18.34
N ASP A 393 35.85 9.35 -17.47
CA ASP A 393 36.22 8.00 -17.08
C ASP A 393 35.11 7.36 -16.24
N PRO A 394 34.99 6.03 -16.25
CA PRO A 394 33.97 5.34 -15.45
C PRO A 394 34.16 5.63 -13.96
N ILE A 395 33.07 5.80 -13.25
CA ILE A 395 33.06 6.10 -11.79
C ILE A 395 32.99 4.84 -10.93
N THR A 396 32.84 3.68 -11.55
CA THR A 396 32.81 2.38 -10.86
C THR A 396 33.53 1.36 -11.74
N THR A 397 34.58 0.74 -11.20
CA THR A 397 35.45 -0.19 -11.94
C THR A 397 35.85 -1.37 -11.08
N PRO A 398 36.14 -2.56 -11.68
CA PRO A 398 36.84 -3.60 -10.97
C PRO A 398 38.30 -3.22 -10.78
N VAL A 399 38.86 -3.57 -9.63
CA VAL A 399 40.30 -3.45 -9.34
C VAL A 399 40.82 -4.73 -8.71
N ASP A 400 42.10 -5.07 -9.03
CA ASP A 400 42.77 -6.29 -8.55
C ASP A 400 43.34 -6.07 -7.14
N ASP A 401 42.48 -5.72 -6.20
CA ASP A 401 42.80 -5.46 -4.79
C ASP A 401 41.71 -6.01 -3.86
N PRO A 402 41.48 -7.36 -3.91
CA PRO A 402 40.44 -7.99 -3.09
C PRO A 402 40.77 -7.87 -1.60
N ARG A 403 39.76 -7.98 -0.76
CA ARG A 403 39.99 -8.05 0.68
C ARG A 403 40.86 -9.25 1.06
N PRO A 404 41.69 -9.19 2.12
CA PRO A 404 42.47 -10.34 2.57
C PRO A 404 41.60 -11.55 2.94
N GLY A 405 41.90 -12.67 2.33
CA GLY A 405 41.14 -13.92 2.52
C GLY A 405 39.87 -14.04 1.67
N SER A 406 39.62 -13.13 0.73
CA SER A 406 38.65 -13.38 -0.34
C SER A 406 39.06 -14.57 -1.19
N MET A 407 38.05 -15.28 -1.73
CA MET A 407 38.28 -16.30 -2.74
C MET A 407 38.43 -15.71 -4.15
N GLY A 408 38.07 -14.43 -4.28
CA GLY A 408 38.12 -13.67 -5.51
C GLY A 408 39.45 -13.00 -5.78
N THR A 409 39.54 -12.28 -6.88
CA THR A 409 40.73 -11.53 -7.35
C THR A 409 40.45 -10.05 -7.52
N LYS A 410 39.18 -9.64 -7.40
CA LYS A 410 38.72 -8.29 -7.66
C LYS A 410 37.88 -7.75 -6.49
N CYS A 411 37.79 -6.44 -6.45
CA CYS A 411 36.76 -5.75 -5.70
C CYS A 411 36.16 -4.64 -6.58
N ALA A 412 35.08 -4.02 -6.16
CA ALA A 412 34.49 -2.87 -6.82
C ALA A 412 35.05 -1.58 -6.24
N GLU A 413 35.65 -0.73 -7.08
CA GLU A 413 36.06 0.64 -6.74
C GLU A 413 35.07 1.65 -7.29
N MET A 414 34.66 2.59 -6.46
CA MET A 414 33.75 3.68 -6.80
C MET A 414 34.39 5.02 -6.43
N HIS A 415 34.32 6.02 -7.32
CA HIS A 415 34.84 7.34 -7.03
C HIS A 415 33.95 8.48 -7.49
N THR A 416 33.93 9.55 -6.72
CA THR A 416 33.11 10.73 -6.97
C THR A 416 33.87 11.70 -7.86
N ILE A 417 33.25 12.17 -8.94
CA ILE A 417 33.85 13.12 -9.90
C ILE A 417 33.01 14.38 -10.02
N THR A 418 33.66 15.45 -10.52
CA THR A 418 33.03 16.73 -10.88
C THR A 418 33.25 17.06 -12.35
N GLY A 419 32.62 18.15 -12.82
CA GLY A 419 32.72 18.59 -14.22
C GLY A 419 32.01 17.68 -15.19
N VAL A 420 30.97 16.96 -14.73
CA VAL A 420 30.08 16.18 -15.58
C VAL A 420 29.06 17.13 -16.19
N ALA A 421 28.94 17.12 -17.52
CA ALA A 421 27.93 17.92 -18.18
C ALA A 421 26.51 17.49 -17.73
N VAL A 422 25.58 18.42 -17.69
CA VAL A 422 24.17 18.25 -17.26
C VAL A 422 24.00 18.20 -15.74
N VAL A 423 24.75 17.36 -15.00
CA VAL A 423 24.55 17.14 -13.55
C VAL A 423 25.67 17.72 -12.67
N SER A 424 26.68 18.37 -13.27
CA SER A 424 27.87 18.95 -12.63
C SER A 424 28.79 17.96 -11.88
N SER A 425 28.23 16.97 -11.22
CA SER A 425 28.97 15.96 -10.43
C SER A 425 28.30 14.59 -10.56
N ALA A 426 29.07 13.52 -10.34
CA ALA A 426 28.56 12.16 -10.25
C ALA A 426 29.30 11.39 -9.16
N SER A 427 28.56 10.77 -8.27
CA SER A 427 29.08 9.85 -7.25
C SER A 427 29.31 8.49 -7.86
N GLY A 428 30.44 7.85 -7.50
CA GLY A 428 30.62 6.44 -7.77
C GLY A 428 29.52 5.64 -7.10
N ASN A 429 28.87 4.76 -7.85
CA ASN A 429 27.75 3.98 -7.35
C ASN A 429 27.71 2.60 -7.98
N LEU A 430 27.19 1.66 -7.20
CA LEU A 430 26.93 0.28 -7.59
C LEU A 430 25.63 -0.15 -6.94
N PHE A 431 24.66 -0.60 -7.72
CA PHE A 431 23.35 -0.89 -7.16
C PHE A 431 22.60 -2.01 -7.91
N ILE A 432 21.77 -2.73 -7.18
CA ILE A 432 20.82 -3.67 -7.77
C ILE A 432 19.67 -2.85 -8.36
N GLY A 433 19.54 -2.89 -9.69
CA GLY A 433 18.54 -2.08 -10.39
C GLY A 433 18.87 -1.91 -11.87
N ARG A 434 18.42 -0.80 -12.44
CA ARG A 434 18.64 -0.42 -13.84
C ARG A 434 19.16 1.00 -13.95
N TYR A 435 20.10 1.20 -14.86
CA TYR A 435 20.52 2.52 -15.28
C TYR A 435 20.17 2.74 -16.76
N LYS A 436 19.51 3.85 -17.05
CA LYS A 436 19.23 4.29 -18.42
C LYS A 436 19.35 5.80 -18.49
N THR A 437 20.33 6.29 -19.22
CA THR A 437 20.58 7.73 -19.33
C THR A 437 19.34 8.50 -19.76
N ASN A 438 18.86 9.39 -18.92
CA ASN A 438 17.78 10.33 -19.21
C ASN A 438 18.28 11.76 -19.00
N ILE A 439 18.58 12.46 -20.12
CA ILE A 439 19.19 13.79 -20.08
C ILE A 439 18.17 14.85 -19.67
N SER A 440 16.92 14.68 -20.05
CA SER A 440 15.84 15.64 -19.74
C SER A 440 15.37 15.53 -18.29
N ASN A 441 15.58 14.37 -17.65
CA ASN A 441 15.27 14.11 -16.26
C ASN A 441 16.36 13.18 -15.66
N PRO A 442 17.52 13.73 -15.26
CA PRO A 442 18.64 12.90 -14.78
C PRO A 442 18.30 12.02 -13.57
N SER A 443 17.42 12.46 -12.68
CA SER A 443 16.96 11.66 -11.54
C SER A 443 16.25 10.36 -11.95
N ALA A 444 15.59 10.35 -13.11
CA ALA A 444 14.92 9.17 -13.66
C ALA A 444 15.87 8.22 -14.42
N SER A 445 17.20 8.50 -14.42
CA SER A 445 18.17 7.58 -15.03
C SER A 445 18.39 6.31 -14.21
N VAL A 446 18.06 6.33 -12.93
CA VAL A 446 18.20 5.20 -11.99
C VAL A 446 16.83 4.64 -11.66
N THR A 447 16.71 3.32 -11.73
CA THR A 447 15.56 2.58 -11.19
C THR A 447 16.11 1.54 -10.23
N PHE A 448 15.85 1.71 -8.96
CA PHE A 448 16.26 0.76 -7.93
C PHE A 448 15.37 -0.47 -7.92
N GLY A 449 15.97 -1.59 -7.50
CA GLY A 449 15.28 -2.86 -7.27
C GLY A 449 15.21 -3.77 -8.48
N ARG A 450 15.33 -5.06 -8.18
CA ARG A 450 15.09 -6.18 -9.09
C ARG A 450 14.09 -7.13 -8.44
N PRO A 451 13.31 -7.88 -9.23
CA PRO A 451 12.44 -8.92 -8.67
C PRO A 451 13.22 -9.84 -7.72
N TYR A 452 12.67 -10.05 -6.57
CA TYR A 452 13.21 -10.92 -5.52
C TYR A 452 12.06 -11.47 -4.68
N THR A 453 11.91 -12.78 -4.66
CA THR A 453 10.85 -13.52 -3.96
C THR A 453 11.42 -14.50 -2.93
N GLY A 454 12.71 -14.37 -2.64
CA GLY A 454 13.41 -15.15 -1.63
C GLY A 454 13.11 -14.72 -0.20
N ALA A 455 13.79 -15.38 0.72
CA ALA A 455 13.70 -15.05 2.14
C ALA A 455 14.08 -13.59 2.39
N ARG A 456 13.34 -12.93 3.26
CA ARG A 456 13.55 -11.52 3.60
C ARG A 456 14.88 -11.34 4.33
N PRO A 457 15.83 -10.56 3.77
CA PRO A 457 17.11 -10.31 4.41
C PRO A 457 16.96 -9.69 5.79
N ARG A 458 17.66 -10.23 6.79
CA ARG A 458 17.71 -9.68 8.15
C ARG A 458 18.98 -8.88 8.41
N LYS A 459 20.00 -9.11 7.58
CA LYS A 459 21.33 -8.50 7.72
C LYS A 459 22.01 -8.38 6.37
N LEU A 460 22.78 -7.33 6.19
CA LEU A 460 23.81 -7.24 5.15
C LEU A 460 25.18 -7.03 5.82
N SER A 461 26.16 -7.81 5.40
CA SER A 461 27.56 -7.64 5.78
C SER A 461 28.47 -7.68 4.55
N GLY A 462 29.70 -7.25 4.73
CA GLY A 462 30.71 -7.23 3.68
C GLY A 462 31.94 -6.47 4.12
N TRP A 463 32.77 -6.10 3.18
CA TRP A 463 34.01 -5.41 3.45
C TRP A 463 34.09 -4.11 2.64
N TYR A 464 34.74 -3.09 3.21
CA TYR A 464 34.94 -1.81 2.55
C TYR A 464 36.25 -1.14 2.96
N LYS A 465 36.73 -0.23 2.08
CA LYS A 465 37.70 0.82 2.36
C LYS A 465 37.08 2.13 1.91
N TYR A 466 37.42 3.24 2.56
CA TYR A 466 36.90 4.55 2.19
C TYR A 466 37.92 5.68 2.39
N THR A 467 37.97 6.56 1.40
CA THR A 467 38.76 7.79 1.48
C THR A 467 37.85 8.98 1.19
N PRO A 468 37.31 9.65 2.22
CA PRO A 468 36.45 10.81 2.05
C PRO A 468 37.26 12.03 1.57
N GLN A 469 36.56 12.94 0.89
CA GLN A 469 37.06 14.27 0.55
C GLN A 469 36.13 15.34 1.12
N PRO A 470 36.64 16.58 1.35
CA PRO A 470 35.80 17.70 1.72
C PRO A 470 34.72 17.96 0.67
N ILE A 471 33.51 18.29 1.10
CA ILE A 471 32.42 18.68 0.21
C ILE A 471 32.76 20.00 -0.47
N ASN A 472 32.87 20.00 -1.80
CA ASN A 472 33.36 21.11 -2.59
C ASN A 472 32.32 22.21 -2.87
N ASN A 473 31.04 21.88 -2.76
CA ASN A 473 29.92 22.76 -3.11
C ASN A 473 29.06 23.14 -1.90
N GLY A 474 29.68 23.32 -0.76
CA GLY A 474 29.07 23.75 0.48
C GLY A 474 29.05 22.67 1.56
N SER A 475 28.03 22.66 2.39
CA SER A 475 27.79 21.66 3.41
C SER A 475 26.42 21.03 3.21
N TYR A 476 26.23 19.86 3.76
CA TYR A 476 24.92 19.22 3.87
C TYR A 476 24.52 19.24 5.35
N ASP A 477 23.27 19.63 5.61
CA ASP A 477 22.76 19.72 6.97
C ASP A 477 21.65 18.69 7.18
N GLU A 478 21.96 17.66 7.91
CA GLU A 478 21.00 16.72 8.53
C GLU A 478 21.04 16.88 10.06
N GLY A 479 21.17 18.14 10.53
CA GLY A 479 21.37 18.46 11.94
C GLY A 479 22.81 18.32 12.43
N ARG A 480 23.78 18.04 11.53
CA ARG A 480 25.18 17.81 11.87
C ARG A 480 26.16 18.77 11.18
N ASN A 481 25.75 19.61 10.24
CA ASN A 481 26.56 20.45 9.39
C ASN A 481 27.75 19.70 8.74
N ILE A 482 27.42 18.72 7.90
CA ILE A 482 28.39 17.81 7.29
C ILE A 482 29.21 18.54 6.22
N THR A 483 30.51 18.57 6.37
CA THR A 483 31.47 19.25 5.48
C THR A 483 32.42 18.29 4.77
N THR A 484 32.43 17.03 5.18
CA THR A 484 33.22 15.92 4.61
C THR A 484 32.26 14.87 4.05
N ASP A 485 32.58 14.34 2.90
CA ASP A 485 31.76 13.33 2.25
C ASP A 485 31.66 12.04 3.07
N GLU A 486 30.59 11.30 2.89
CA GLU A 486 30.32 10.02 3.58
C GLU A 486 30.02 8.94 2.57
N ALA A 487 30.60 7.74 2.75
CA ALA A 487 30.15 6.55 2.04
C ALA A 487 28.80 6.09 2.57
N ASN A 488 27.98 5.50 1.70
CA ASN A 488 26.73 4.86 2.13
C ASN A 488 26.58 3.50 1.47
N ILE A 489 26.28 2.49 2.27
CA ILE A 489 25.89 1.16 1.81
C ILE A 489 24.55 0.84 2.46
N TYR A 490 23.53 0.54 1.66
CA TYR A 490 22.20 0.25 2.20
C TYR A 490 21.48 -0.87 1.43
N LEU A 491 20.51 -1.48 2.10
CA LEU A 491 19.62 -2.48 1.53
C LEU A 491 18.18 -2.03 1.76
N THR A 492 17.37 -2.12 0.71
CA THR A 492 15.92 -1.85 0.77
C THR A 492 15.14 -3.03 0.20
N VAL A 493 14.07 -3.39 0.85
CA VAL A 493 13.13 -4.44 0.43
C VAL A 493 11.76 -3.82 0.22
N TRP A 494 11.11 -4.16 -0.91
CA TRP A 494 9.75 -3.71 -1.23
C TRP A 494 8.81 -4.89 -1.40
N ALA A 495 7.56 -4.70 -0.99
CA ALA A 495 6.43 -5.58 -1.29
C ALA A 495 5.93 -5.36 -2.73
N ALA A 496 5.02 -6.23 -3.19
CA ALA A 496 4.48 -6.21 -4.56
C ALA A 496 3.69 -4.93 -4.90
N ASP A 497 3.15 -4.25 -3.90
CA ASP A 497 2.44 -2.97 -4.06
C ASP A 497 3.38 -1.75 -4.12
N GLY A 498 4.70 -1.98 -4.09
CA GLY A 498 5.73 -0.95 -4.09
C GLY A 498 6.00 -0.32 -2.71
N THR A 499 5.34 -0.79 -1.65
CA THR A 499 5.62 -0.33 -0.28
C THR A 499 7.00 -0.81 0.16
N GLN A 500 7.83 0.10 0.69
CA GLN A 500 9.08 -0.26 1.35
C GLN A 500 8.77 -0.94 2.67
N ILE A 501 9.15 -2.21 2.80
CA ILE A 501 8.90 -3.02 4.00
C ILE A 501 10.13 -3.26 4.86
N GLY A 502 11.33 -3.17 4.28
CA GLY A 502 12.59 -3.37 4.99
C GLY A 502 13.65 -2.38 4.56
N TYR A 503 14.48 -1.93 5.53
CA TYR A 503 15.60 -1.02 5.30
C TYR A 503 16.69 -1.22 6.34
N GLY A 504 17.94 -1.08 5.88
CA GLY A 504 19.12 -0.99 6.73
C GLY A 504 20.25 -0.30 5.98
N GLU A 505 21.14 0.38 6.70
CA GLU A 505 22.26 1.09 6.10
C GLU A 505 23.49 1.18 7.00
N MET A 506 24.62 1.44 6.36
CA MET A 506 25.86 1.91 6.95
C MET A 506 26.28 3.21 6.28
N VAL A 507 26.51 4.25 7.08
CA VAL A 507 27.08 5.55 6.65
C VAL A 507 28.40 5.75 7.39
N ASP A 508 29.49 6.06 6.66
CA ASP A 508 30.78 6.33 7.28
C ASP A 508 31.51 7.45 6.55
N GLY A 509 31.86 8.49 7.30
CA GLY A 509 32.67 9.65 6.84
C GLY A 509 34.15 9.57 7.25
N ASN A 510 34.58 8.47 7.87
CA ASN A 510 35.97 8.30 8.29
C ASN A 510 36.87 7.75 7.18
N THR A 511 38.14 8.09 7.22
CA THR A 511 39.13 7.42 6.37
C THR A 511 39.37 5.99 6.86
N VAL A 512 39.14 5.02 5.98
CA VAL A 512 39.36 3.59 6.21
C VAL A 512 40.31 3.07 5.14
N THR A 513 41.61 3.03 5.46
CA THR A 513 42.68 2.64 4.52
C THR A 513 42.86 1.14 4.37
N GLU A 514 42.55 0.40 5.41
CA GLU A 514 42.60 -1.06 5.41
C GLU A 514 41.20 -1.64 5.28
N TRP A 515 41.12 -2.84 4.71
CA TRP A 515 39.85 -3.52 4.61
C TRP A 515 39.19 -3.72 5.98
N LYS A 516 38.01 -3.16 6.14
CA LYS A 516 37.18 -3.21 7.35
C LYS A 516 35.86 -3.89 7.05
N GLN A 517 35.47 -4.82 7.90
CA GLN A 517 34.16 -5.44 7.81
C GLN A 517 33.07 -4.44 8.26
N PHE A 518 31.98 -4.38 7.53
CA PHE A 518 30.74 -3.77 7.97
C PHE A 518 29.65 -4.83 8.16
N SER A 519 28.68 -4.49 8.98
CA SER A 519 27.47 -5.28 9.16
C SER A 519 26.37 -4.38 9.70
N PHE A 520 25.17 -4.48 9.14
CA PHE A 520 23.99 -3.82 9.68
C PHE A 520 22.76 -4.72 9.54
N ASP A 521 21.80 -4.54 10.45
CA ASP A 521 20.55 -5.25 10.44
C ASP A 521 19.54 -4.54 9.54
N VAL A 522 18.66 -5.32 8.90
CA VAL A 522 17.53 -4.81 8.12
C VAL A 522 16.31 -4.74 9.03
N THR A 523 15.84 -3.52 9.27
CA THR A 523 14.63 -3.28 10.07
C THR A 523 13.40 -3.31 9.17
N TYR A 524 12.40 -4.11 9.57
CA TYR A 524 11.13 -4.22 8.84
C TYR A 524 10.06 -3.36 9.50
N THR A 525 9.43 -2.49 8.69
CA THR A 525 8.28 -1.67 9.08
C THR A 525 6.95 -2.38 8.86
N ASP A 526 6.94 -3.38 7.98
CA ASP A 526 5.79 -4.25 7.75
C ASP A 526 6.30 -5.70 7.60
N THR A 527 6.04 -6.51 8.60
CA THR A 527 6.41 -7.93 8.63
C THR A 527 5.36 -8.84 8.01
N THR A 528 4.19 -8.33 7.65
CA THR A 528 3.07 -9.13 7.16
C THR A 528 3.16 -9.42 5.66
N LYS A 529 4.03 -8.69 4.95
CA LYS A 529 4.18 -8.80 3.50
C LYS A 529 5.46 -9.54 3.10
N PRO A 530 5.41 -10.38 2.03
CA PRO A 530 6.59 -10.97 1.44
C PRO A 530 7.44 -9.93 0.69
N ALA A 531 8.71 -10.24 0.50
CA ALA A 531 9.54 -9.51 -0.45
C ALA A 531 9.08 -9.75 -1.89
N ALA A 532 9.07 -8.70 -2.71
CA ALA A 532 8.80 -8.78 -4.15
C ALA A 532 9.90 -8.15 -5.00
N SER A 533 10.65 -7.22 -4.42
CA SER A 533 11.88 -6.70 -5.01
C SER A 533 12.84 -6.22 -3.92
N LEU A 534 14.12 -6.14 -4.30
CA LEU A 534 15.14 -5.62 -3.39
C LEU A 534 16.20 -4.84 -4.16
N THR A 535 16.82 -3.88 -3.49
CA THR A 535 18.08 -3.24 -3.91
C THR A 535 19.13 -3.33 -2.81
N ILE A 536 20.38 -3.47 -3.23
CA ILE A 536 21.56 -3.11 -2.43
C ILE A 536 22.23 -1.99 -3.19
N VAL A 537 22.66 -0.95 -2.48
CA VAL A 537 23.35 0.20 -3.05
C VAL A 537 24.64 0.43 -2.27
N ALA A 538 25.73 0.65 -2.99
CA ALA A 538 26.97 1.21 -2.44
C ALA A 538 27.30 2.49 -3.21
N THR A 539 27.64 3.56 -2.50
CA THR A 539 28.00 4.84 -3.12
C THR A 539 29.14 5.52 -2.38
N SER A 540 30.07 6.12 -3.14
CA SER A 540 31.19 6.87 -2.60
C SER A 540 30.82 8.25 -2.06
N SER A 541 29.54 8.68 -2.25
CA SER A 541 29.03 9.95 -1.72
C SER A 541 27.55 9.81 -1.37
N HIS A 542 27.24 9.83 -0.09
CA HIS A 542 25.88 9.70 0.45
C HIS A 542 24.94 10.77 -0.13
N TYR A 543 25.40 12.00 -0.22
CA TYR A 543 24.59 13.15 -0.65
C TYR A 543 24.64 13.40 -2.15
N GLY A 544 25.36 12.57 -2.89
CA GLY A 544 25.63 12.77 -4.31
C GLY A 544 24.49 12.48 -5.25
N GLY A 545 23.44 11.82 -4.79
CA GLY A 545 22.27 11.44 -5.60
C GLY A 545 21.05 12.37 -5.47
N HIS A 546 21.19 13.53 -4.82
CA HIS A 546 20.05 14.39 -4.52
C HIS A 546 19.70 15.31 -5.69
N PHE A 547 18.39 15.41 -5.95
CA PHE A 547 17.80 16.29 -6.97
C PHE A 547 16.58 17.02 -6.38
N ASP A 548 16.41 18.27 -6.79
CA ASP A 548 15.16 19.01 -6.62
C ASP A 548 14.50 19.11 -8.01
N GLY A 549 13.48 18.30 -8.25
CA GLY A 549 12.96 18.07 -9.58
C GLY A 549 14.05 17.55 -10.52
N ASN A 550 14.39 18.33 -11.56
CA ASN A 550 15.46 18.00 -12.51
C ASN A 550 16.80 18.68 -12.22
N VAL A 551 16.88 19.45 -11.12
CA VAL A 551 18.08 20.19 -10.73
C VAL A 551 18.89 19.36 -9.75
N PHE A 552 20.16 19.12 -10.08
CA PHE A 552 21.08 18.47 -9.19
C PHE A 552 21.37 19.36 -7.96
N THR A 553 21.05 18.89 -6.78
CA THR A 553 21.29 19.56 -5.48
C THR A 553 22.28 18.80 -4.61
N GLY A 554 22.80 17.68 -5.11
CA GLY A 554 23.73 16.82 -4.41
C GLY A 554 24.95 17.56 -3.88
N LYS A 555 25.45 17.15 -2.72
CA LYS A 555 26.67 17.64 -2.06
C LYS A 555 27.71 16.55 -2.13
N VAL A 556 28.83 16.81 -2.75
CA VAL A 556 29.85 15.79 -3.04
C VAL A 556 31.26 16.26 -2.67
N GLY A 557 32.05 15.33 -2.19
CA GLY A 557 33.50 15.49 -2.08
C GLY A 557 34.18 14.92 -3.33
N ALA A 558 34.63 15.80 -4.26
CA ALA A 558 35.30 15.36 -5.46
C ALA A 558 36.57 14.57 -5.15
N GLY A 559 36.67 13.33 -5.63
CA GLY A 559 37.77 12.40 -5.35
C GLY A 559 37.50 11.49 -4.14
N SER A 560 36.31 11.52 -3.51
CA SER A 560 35.94 10.49 -2.52
C SER A 560 35.92 9.12 -3.20
N GLN A 561 36.50 8.10 -2.54
CA GLN A 561 36.66 6.75 -3.08
C GLN A 561 36.17 5.73 -2.07
N LEU A 562 35.36 4.79 -2.56
CA LEU A 562 34.82 3.62 -1.83
C LEU A 562 35.21 2.35 -2.56
N TRP A 563 35.78 1.41 -1.84
CA TRP A 563 35.96 0.04 -2.30
C TRP A 563 35.04 -0.90 -1.51
N VAL A 564 34.44 -1.85 -2.18
CA VAL A 564 33.60 -2.87 -1.54
C VAL A 564 33.94 -4.26 -2.06
N ASP A 565 33.78 -5.26 -1.19
CA ASP A 565 34.08 -6.65 -1.51
C ASP A 565 33.25 -7.61 -0.65
N ASP A 566 33.00 -8.82 -1.18
CA ASP A 566 32.39 -9.96 -0.50
C ASP A 566 31.16 -9.59 0.35
N PHE A 567 30.08 -9.16 -0.29
CA PHE A 567 28.81 -8.95 0.40
C PHE A 567 28.15 -10.29 0.76
N GLU A 568 27.55 -10.34 1.93
CA GLU A 568 26.85 -11.50 2.45
C GLU A 568 25.50 -11.08 3.06
N ILE A 569 24.46 -11.83 2.70
CA ILE A 569 23.10 -11.64 3.22
C ILE A 569 22.83 -12.65 4.33
N GLY A 570 22.46 -12.15 5.49
CA GLY A 570 21.94 -12.92 6.62
C GLY A 570 20.41 -12.97 6.61
N TYR A 571 19.86 -14.12 6.91
CA TYR A 571 18.42 -14.37 6.95
C TYR A 571 17.95 -14.74 8.35
#